data_a28b319781aa8ea080fc79a05c059b35
#
_entry.id   a28b319781aa8ea080fc79a05c059b35
#
_cell.length_a   1.000
_cell.length_b   1.000
_cell.length_c   1.000
_cell.angle_alpha   90.00
_cell.angle_beta   90.00
_cell.angle_gamma   90.00
#
_symmetry.space_group_name_H-M   'P 1'
#
loop_
_entity.id
_entity.type
_entity.pdbx_description
1 polymer ?
#
loop_
_entity_poly.entity_id
_entity_poly.type
_entity_poly.pdbx_seq_one_letter_code
_entity_poly.pdbx_strand_id
1 'polypeptide(L)'
;LFGEGMSSPLLHEIRERRGLAYHADCSADVTDLCGQFVIEASTSPTHLDEYFVEVTRLLREHAGATDPVGLERARNQIIVRGLSAREDPSQWLEVAALDLFAFGRVRTREELMDGIAAVSPVEVREAFARMLGTGPAVALAGKIAKGVEDRVAGLVTRRVG
;
A
#
# COMPACT_ATOMS: atom_id res chain seq x y z
N LEU A 1 4.28 -5.79 1.07
CA LEU A 1 3.31 -6.82 1.45
C LEU A 1 2.08 -6.81 0.54
N PHE A 2 1.35 -5.68 0.43
CA PHE A 2 0.07 -5.58 -0.27
C PHE A 2 0.19 -5.41 -1.79
N GLY A 3 0.91 -4.42 -2.27
CA GLY A 3 0.89 -4.02 -3.67
C GLY A 3 2.25 -3.87 -4.32
N GLU A 4 3.34 -4.13 -3.62
CA GLU A 4 4.66 -3.92 -4.18
C GLU A 4 5.25 -5.22 -4.76
N GLY A 5 5.71 -5.13 -6.02
CA GLY A 5 6.27 -6.24 -6.77
C GLY A 5 5.25 -7.06 -7.55
N MET A 6 5.72 -7.73 -8.59
CA MET A 6 4.89 -8.49 -9.54
C MET A 6 4.06 -9.61 -8.90
N SER A 7 4.50 -10.16 -7.78
CA SER A 7 3.80 -11.21 -7.03
C SER A 7 3.03 -10.69 -5.82
N SER A 8 2.76 -9.39 -5.77
CA SER A 8 1.94 -8.82 -4.70
C SER A 8 0.48 -9.27 -4.80
N PRO A 9 -0.25 -9.38 -3.68
CA PRO A 9 -1.66 -9.73 -3.69
C PRO A 9 -2.50 -8.81 -4.59
N LEU A 10 -2.22 -7.50 -4.58
CA LEU A 10 -2.92 -6.53 -5.41
C LEU A 10 -2.73 -6.83 -6.91
N LEU A 11 -1.48 -6.92 -7.38
CA LEU A 11 -1.20 -7.16 -8.80
C LEU A 11 -1.66 -8.54 -9.24
N HIS A 12 -1.45 -9.56 -8.41
CA HIS A 12 -1.89 -10.91 -8.72
C HIS A 12 -3.40 -11.01 -8.93
N GLU A 13 -4.21 -10.46 -8.04
CA GLU A 13 -5.66 -10.53 -8.15
C GLU A 13 -6.21 -9.59 -9.23
N ILE A 14 -5.76 -8.33 -9.26
CA ILE A 14 -6.33 -7.32 -10.15
C ILE A 14 -5.88 -7.51 -11.59
N ARG A 15 -4.62 -7.83 -11.82
CA ARG A 15 -4.04 -7.93 -13.16
C ARG A 15 -4.03 -9.36 -13.69
N GLU A 16 -3.35 -10.28 -12.96
CA GLU A 16 -3.06 -11.60 -13.50
C GLU A 16 -4.30 -12.53 -13.49
N ARG A 17 -5.05 -12.50 -12.40
CA ARG A 17 -6.19 -13.42 -12.23
C ARG A 17 -7.47 -12.90 -12.87
N ARG A 18 -7.76 -11.61 -12.75
CA ARG A 18 -9.05 -11.02 -13.17
C ARG A 18 -8.95 -10.11 -14.39
N GLY A 19 -7.76 -9.64 -14.75
CA GLY A 19 -7.58 -8.73 -15.89
C GLY A 19 -8.31 -7.39 -15.74
N LEU A 20 -8.54 -6.92 -14.50
CA LEU A 20 -9.32 -5.72 -14.22
C LEU A 20 -8.55 -4.43 -14.50
N ALA A 21 -7.23 -4.47 -14.40
CA ALA A 21 -6.36 -3.34 -14.70
C ALA A 21 -5.05 -3.81 -15.31
N TYR A 22 -4.53 -3.03 -16.26
CA TYR A 22 -3.21 -3.28 -16.83
C TYR A 22 -2.09 -2.91 -15.85
N HIS A 23 -2.29 -1.80 -15.15
CA HIS A 23 -1.38 -1.29 -14.14
C HIS A 23 -2.15 -1.06 -12.85
N ALA A 24 -1.60 -1.55 -11.75
CA ALA A 24 -2.03 -1.24 -10.40
C ALA A 24 -0.80 -1.18 -9.52
N ASP A 25 -0.70 -0.13 -8.72
CA ASP A 25 0.39 0.09 -7.79
C ASP A 25 -0.14 0.60 -6.46
N CYS A 26 0.65 0.46 -5.41
CA CYS A 26 0.35 1.11 -4.15
C CYS A 26 1.60 1.71 -3.53
N SER A 27 1.43 2.87 -2.95
CA SER A 27 2.47 3.58 -2.21
C SER A 27 1.99 3.94 -0.80
N ALA A 28 2.94 4.07 0.11
CA ALA A 28 2.69 4.59 1.44
C ALA A 28 3.64 5.75 1.69
N ASP A 29 3.09 6.89 2.04
CA ASP A 29 3.84 8.07 2.45
C ASP A 29 3.48 8.43 3.88
N VAL A 30 4.48 8.53 4.73
CA VAL A 30 4.31 8.78 6.17
C VAL A 30 5.17 9.96 6.57
N THR A 31 4.51 11.01 7.01
CA THR A 31 5.16 12.20 7.58
C THR A 31 4.86 12.28 9.08
N ASP A 32 5.46 13.24 9.75
CA ASP A 32 5.16 13.57 11.16
C ASP A 32 3.72 14.10 11.37
N LEU A 33 3.08 14.59 10.30
CA LEU A 33 1.74 15.15 10.34
C LEU A 33 0.64 14.15 9.96
N CYS A 34 0.91 13.26 9.00
CA CYS A 34 -0.08 12.30 8.51
C CYS A 34 0.56 11.10 7.84
N GLY A 35 -0.21 10.02 7.72
CA GLY A 35 0.11 8.87 6.86
C GLY A 35 -0.90 8.79 5.72
N GLN A 36 -0.41 8.54 4.51
CA GLN A 36 -1.21 8.35 3.32
C GLN A 36 -0.88 6.99 2.70
N PHE A 37 -1.91 6.23 2.35
CA PHE A 37 -1.79 5.00 1.59
C PHE A 37 -2.58 5.17 0.29
N VAL A 38 -1.91 5.11 -0.83
CA VAL A 38 -2.50 5.37 -2.16
C VAL A 38 -2.49 4.10 -2.97
N ILE A 39 -3.61 3.79 -3.61
CA ILE A 39 -3.71 2.73 -4.62
C ILE A 39 -4.08 3.42 -5.93
N GLU A 40 -3.22 3.28 -6.91
CA GLU A 40 -3.42 3.81 -8.25
C GLU A 40 -3.60 2.69 -9.25
N ALA A 41 -4.53 2.86 -10.19
CA ALA A 41 -4.71 1.90 -11.25
C ALA A 41 -5.27 2.53 -12.53
N SER A 42 -4.98 1.90 -13.65
CA SER A 42 -5.60 2.19 -14.94
C SER A 42 -6.52 1.04 -15.32
N THR A 43 -7.82 1.31 -15.33
CA THR A 43 -8.87 0.32 -15.63
C THR A 43 -9.85 0.84 -16.70
N SER A 44 -10.59 -0.07 -17.33
CA SER A 44 -11.65 0.32 -18.25
C SER A 44 -12.94 0.69 -17.48
N PRO A 45 -13.81 1.54 -18.05
CA PRO A 45 -15.10 1.87 -17.44
C PRO A 45 -15.98 0.64 -17.15
N THR A 46 -15.82 -0.43 -17.92
CA THR A 46 -16.56 -1.69 -17.75
C THR A 46 -16.11 -2.51 -16.54
N HIS A 47 -14.86 -2.37 -16.14
CA HIS A 47 -14.29 -3.11 -15.02
C HIS A 47 -14.23 -2.30 -13.71
N LEU A 48 -14.69 -1.04 -13.75
CA LEU A 48 -14.52 -0.10 -12.63
C LEU A 48 -15.15 -0.62 -11.34
N ASP A 49 -16.38 -1.09 -11.40
CA ASP A 49 -17.11 -1.57 -10.22
C ASP A 49 -16.43 -2.81 -9.62
N GLU A 50 -16.09 -3.78 -10.47
CA GLU A 50 -15.40 -5.00 -10.04
C GLU A 50 -14.02 -4.69 -9.45
N TYR A 51 -13.29 -3.74 -10.04
CA TYR A 51 -12.03 -3.25 -9.50
C TYR A 51 -12.17 -2.75 -8.05
N PHE A 52 -13.13 -1.85 -7.78
CA PHE A 52 -13.31 -1.31 -6.42
C PHE A 52 -13.80 -2.36 -5.42
N VAL A 53 -14.67 -3.28 -5.84
CA VAL A 53 -15.08 -4.42 -5.01
C VAL A 53 -13.89 -5.27 -4.61
N GLU A 54 -13.04 -5.59 -5.57
CA GLU A 54 -11.90 -6.47 -5.35
C GLU A 54 -10.81 -5.82 -4.51
N VAL A 55 -10.45 -4.57 -4.78
CA VAL A 55 -9.50 -3.81 -3.97
C VAL A 55 -9.99 -3.70 -2.51
N THR A 56 -11.27 -3.38 -2.33
CA THR A 56 -11.86 -3.28 -0.99
C THR A 56 -11.84 -4.62 -0.26
N ARG A 57 -12.11 -5.72 -0.96
CA ARG A 57 -12.01 -7.08 -0.43
C ARG A 57 -10.58 -7.38 0.04
N LEU A 58 -9.59 -7.14 -0.81
CA LEU A 58 -8.17 -7.39 -0.50
C LEU A 58 -7.69 -6.58 0.71
N LEU A 59 -8.08 -5.31 0.81
CA LEU A 59 -7.74 -4.47 1.96
C LEU A 59 -8.32 -5.03 3.26
N ARG A 60 -9.57 -5.49 3.24
CA ARG A 60 -10.22 -6.11 4.41
C ARG A 60 -9.60 -7.44 4.79
N GLU A 61 -9.22 -8.25 3.83
CA GLU A 61 -8.50 -9.50 4.09
C GLU A 61 -7.19 -9.24 4.83
N HIS A 62 -6.43 -8.22 4.42
CA HIS A 62 -5.19 -7.84 5.08
C HIS A 62 -5.42 -7.25 6.49
N ALA A 63 -6.55 -6.60 6.72
CA ALA A 63 -6.97 -6.19 8.07
C ALA A 63 -7.41 -7.36 8.96
N GLY A 64 -7.89 -8.45 8.37
CA GLY A 64 -8.31 -9.67 9.08
C GLY A 64 -7.17 -10.64 9.36
N ALA A 65 -6.31 -10.84 8.37
CA ALA A 65 -5.22 -11.81 8.45
C ALA A 65 -3.98 -11.33 7.70
N THR A 66 -2.81 -11.65 8.23
CA THR A 66 -1.52 -11.41 7.56
C THR A 66 -0.86 -12.75 7.25
N ASP A 67 -0.53 -12.98 5.99
CA ASP A 67 0.25 -14.13 5.57
C ASP A 67 1.69 -14.02 6.12
N PRO A 68 2.15 -14.95 6.96
CA PRO A 68 3.50 -14.91 7.52
C PRO A 68 4.60 -14.98 6.46
N VAL A 69 4.38 -15.76 5.39
CA VAL A 69 5.34 -15.90 4.30
C VAL A 69 5.42 -14.59 3.49
N GLY A 70 4.27 -13.98 3.24
CA GLY A 70 4.18 -12.66 2.58
C GLY A 70 4.85 -11.57 3.42
N LEU A 71 4.70 -11.59 4.74
CA LEU A 71 5.34 -10.64 5.64
C LEU A 71 6.86 -10.79 5.60
N GLU A 72 7.36 -12.01 5.69
CA GLU A 72 8.80 -12.28 5.63
C GLU A 72 9.41 -11.84 4.28
N ARG A 73 8.72 -12.14 3.18
CA ARG A 73 9.11 -11.65 1.86
C ARG A 73 9.16 -10.12 1.80
N ALA A 74 8.16 -9.44 2.35
CA ALA A 74 8.11 -7.98 2.37
C ALA A 74 9.26 -7.38 3.20
N ARG A 75 9.58 -7.94 4.37
CA ARG A 75 10.74 -7.54 5.17
C ARG A 75 12.04 -7.67 4.38
N ASN A 76 12.26 -8.82 3.75
CA ASN A 76 13.46 -9.08 2.95
C ASN A 76 13.57 -8.09 1.78
N GLN A 77 12.47 -7.78 1.09
CA GLN A 77 12.47 -6.78 0.02
C GLN A 77 12.86 -5.38 0.52
N ILE A 78 12.33 -4.94 1.65
CA ILE A 78 12.66 -3.63 2.23
C ILE A 78 14.13 -3.59 2.66
N ILE A 79 14.62 -4.66 3.29
CA ILE A 79 16.03 -4.77 3.70
C ILE A 79 16.96 -4.69 2.48
N VAL A 80 16.69 -5.47 1.44
CA VAL A 80 17.50 -5.47 0.21
C VAL A 80 17.51 -4.09 -0.45
N ARG A 81 16.36 -3.44 -0.55
CA ARG A 81 16.29 -2.06 -1.09
C ARG A 81 17.07 -1.06 -0.26
N GLY A 82 16.92 -1.13 1.06
CA GLY A 82 17.67 -0.27 1.96
C GLY A 82 19.19 -0.46 1.87
N LEU A 83 19.64 -1.67 1.52
CA LEU A 83 21.05 -1.94 1.21
C LEU A 83 21.49 -1.31 -0.11
N SER A 84 20.71 -1.50 -1.17
CA SER A 84 21.01 -0.95 -2.50
C SER A 84 20.97 0.59 -2.53
N ALA A 85 20.04 1.20 -1.78
CA ALA A 85 19.96 2.66 -1.68
C ALA A 85 21.22 3.30 -1.08
N ARG A 86 21.97 2.57 -0.26
CA ARG A 86 23.24 3.07 0.31
C ARG A 86 24.43 3.02 -0.64
N GLU A 87 24.31 2.26 -1.73
CA GLU A 87 25.32 2.24 -2.79
C GLU A 87 25.20 3.46 -3.70
N ASP A 88 24.04 4.14 -3.66
CA ASP A 88 23.79 5.42 -4.34
C ASP A 88 23.90 6.59 -3.34
N PRO A 89 24.92 7.45 -3.47
CA PRO A 89 25.11 8.57 -2.56
C PRO A 89 23.94 9.56 -2.53
N SER A 90 23.21 9.71 -3.63
CA SER A 90 22.07 10.62 -3.72
C SER A 90 20.87 10.08 -2.92
N GLN A 91 20.57 8.81 -3.05
CA GLN A 91 19.52 8.15 -2.27
C GLN A 91 19.86 8.12 -0.78
N TRP A 92 21.12 7.88 -0.46
CA TRP A 92 21.59 7.93 0.93
C TRP A 92 21.43 9.32 1.57
N LEU A 93 21.76 10.37 0.82
CA LEU A 93 21.58 11.75 1.29
C LEU A 93 20.09 12.08 1.53
N GLU A 94 19.21 11.64 0.66
CA GLU A 94 17.76 11.83 0.81
C GLU A 94 17.22 11.13 2.06
N VAL A 95 17.57 9.86 2.27
CA VAL A 95 17.18 9.10 3.48
C VAL A 95 17.74 9.76 4.75
N ALA A 96 18.99 10.19 4.73
CA ALA A 96 19.62 10.86 5.87
C ALA A 96 18.95 12.21 6.17
N ALA A 97 18.57 12.97 5.14
CA ALA A 97 17.87 14.24 5.32
C ALA A 97 16.47 14.02 5.91
N LEU A 98 15.71 13.05 5.41
CA LEU A 98 14.40 12.69 5.95
C LEU A 98 14.49 12.23 7.41
N ASP A 99 15.48 11.41 7.74
CA ASP A 99 15.74 11.00 9.12
C ASP A 99 16.06 12.19 10.03
N LEU A 100 16.87 13.12 9.54
CA LEU A 100 17.22 14.32 10.30
C LEU A 100 16.00 15.19 10.56
N PHE A 101 15.11 15.37 9.57
CA PHE A 101 13.86 16.13 9.73
C PHE A 101 12.88 15.44 10.68
N ALA A 102 12.71 14.12 10.58
CA ALA A 102 11.74 13.38 11.36
C ALA A 102 12.21 13.08 12.80
N PHE A 103 13.50 12.79 13.00
CA PHE A 103 14.04 12.28 14.26
C PHE A 103 15.13 13.17 14.88
N GLY A 104 15.55 14.25 14.22
CA GLY A 104 16.67 15.09 14.66
C GLY A 104 18.05 14.39 14.57
N ARG A 105 18.11 13.19 14.01
CA ARG A 105 19.33 12.38 13.84
C ARG A 105 19.18 11.40 12.68
N VAL A 106 20.28 10.97 12.13
CA VAL A 106 20.31 9.88 11.14
C VAL A 106 20.30 8.55 11.89
N ARG A 107 19.37 7.66 11.56
CA ARG A 107 19.30 6.30 12.14
C ARG A 107 20.42 5.43 11.60
N THR A 108 20.89 4.53 12.45
CA THR A 108 21.89 3.55 12.00
C THR A 108 21.22 2.47 11.12
N ARG A 109 22.04 1.72 10.41
CA ARG A 109 21.55 0.58 9.62
C ARG A 109 20.91 -0.46 10.50
N GLU A 110 21.52 -0.77 11.62
CA GLU A 110 21.05 -1.75 12.60
C GLU A 110 19.67 -1.36 13.12
N GLU A 111 19.48 -0.11 13.53
CA GLU A 111 18.20 0.42 13.98
C GLU A 111 17.09 0.26 12.91
N LEU A 112 17.41 0.52 11.64
CA LEU A 112 16.44 0.36 10.55
C LEU A 112 16.09 -1.12 10.32
N MET A 113 17.10 -1.99 10.32
CA MET A 113 16.90 -3.43 10.11
C MET A 113 16.14 -4.07 11.27
N ASP A 114 16.47 -3.71 12.50
CA ASP A 114 15.79 -4.19 13.70
C ASP A 114 14.33 -3.73 13.72
N GLY A 115 14.07 -2.47 13.35
CA GLY A 115 12.71 -1.96 13.21
C GLY A 115 11.87 -2.72 12.18
N ILE A 116 12.44 -3.06 11.01
CA ILE A 116 11.77 -3.85 9.97
C ILE A 116 11.53 -5.29 10.46
N ALA A 117 12.52 -5.89 11.10
CA ALA A 117 12.44 -7.25 11.63
C ALA A 117 11.40 -7.38 12.76
N ALA A 118 11.25 -6.35 13.56
CA ALA A 118 10.33 -6.31 14.69
C ALA A 118 8.85 -6.20 14.28
N VAL A 119 8.53 -5.72 13.06
CA VAL A 119 7.12 -5.57 12.61
C VAL A 119 6.39 -6.90 12.67
N SER A 120 5.39 -7.01 13.53
CA SER A 120 4.61 -8.22 13.74
C SER A 120 3.40 -8.32 12.79
N PRO A 121 2.84 -9.53 12.58
CA PRO A 121 1.57 -9.70 11.87
C PRO A 121 0.41 -8.93 12.49
N VAL A 122 0.43 -8.74 13.81
CA VAL A 122 -0.60 -7.99 14.53
C VAL A 122 -0.55 -6.53 14.16
N GLU A 123 0.63 -5.90 14.19
CA GLU A 123 0.81 -4.50 13.82
C GLU A 123 0.41 -4.22 12.38
N VAL A 124 0.70 -5.14 11.45
CA VAL A 124 0.25 -5.03 10.05
C VAL A 124 -1.27 -5.01 9.97
N ARG A 125 -1.96 -5.96 10.61
CA ARG A 125 -3.43 -5.99 10.64
C ARG A 125 -4.02 -4.72 11.23
N GLU A 126 -3.50 -4.27 12.35
CA GLU A 126 -3.94 -3.05 13.03
C GLU A 126 -3.73 -1.80 12.14
N ALA A 127 -2.63 -1.74 11.39
CA ALA A 127 -2.39 -0.65 10.45
C ALA A 127 -3.46 -0.63 9.34
N PHE A 128 -3.77 -1.78 8.73
CA PHE A 128 -4.85 -1.89 7.74
C PHE A 128 -6.23 -1.58 8.35
N ALA A 129 -6.49 -2.06 9.55
CA ALA A 129 -7.76 -1.79 10.24
C ALA A 129 -7.94 -0.29 10.55
N ARG A 130 -6.89 0.39 11.03
CA ARG A 130 -6.90 1.85 11.24
C ARG A 130 -7.14 2.60 9.95
N MET A 131 -6.43 2.25 8.87
CA MET A 131 -6.59 2.85 7.54
C MET A 131 -8.04 2.73 7.04
N LEU A 132 -8.63 1.54 7.12
CA LEU A 132 -10.02 1.31 6.73
C LEU A 132 -11.02 2.09 7.61
N GLY A 133 -10.66 2.38 8.87
CA GLY A 133 -11.48 3.14 9.80
C GLY A 133 -11.56 4.65 9.49
N THR A 134 -10.59 5.20 8.75
CA THR A 134 -10.56 6.64 8.42
C THR A 134 -11.44 7.01 7.21
N GLY A 135 -11.87 6.04 6.43
CA GLY A 135 -12.62 6.24 5.20
C GLY A 135 -11.70 6.63 4.03
N PRO A 136 -11.97 6.11 2.83
CA PRO A 136 -11.17 6.39 1.65
C PRO A 136 -11.56 7.72 0.99
N ALA A 137 -10.59 8.41 0.39
CA ALA A 137 -10.82 9.39 -0.66
C ALA A 137 -10.61 8.71 -2.02
N VAL A 138 -11.50 8.96 -2.97
CA VAL A 138 -11.40 8.38 -4.31
C VAL A 138 -11.37 9.50 -5.35
N ALA A 139 -10.40 9.45 -6.25
CA ALA A 139 -10.32 10.31 -7.41
C ALA A 139 -10.41 9.46 -8.69
N LEU A 140 -11.25 9.87 -9.63
CA LEU A 140 -11.40 9.24 -10.94
C LEU A 140 -11.06 10.25 -12.02
N ALA A 141 -10.24 9.86 -12.99
CA ALA A 141 -9.90 10.66 -14.15
C ALA A 141 -10.16 9.88 -15.43
N GLY A 142 -10.81 10.52 -16.42
CA GLY A 142 -11.11 9.91 -17.71
C GLY A 142 -12.54 10.14 -18.17
N LYS A 143 -13.06 9.26 -19.03
CA LYS A 143 -14.43 9.34 -19.52
C LYS A 143 -15.39 8.72 -18.49
N ILE A 144 -15.87 9.54 -17.57
CA ILE A 144 -16.71 9.10 -16.45
C ILE A 144 -18.18 9.35 -16.79
N ALA A 145 -19.00 8.31 -16.67
CA ALA A 145 -20.44 8.43 -16.86
C ALA A 145 -21.11 9.06 -15.62
N LYS A 146 -22.28 9.68 -15.81
CA LYS A 146 -23.06 10.29 -14.72
C LYS A 146 -23.44 9.23 -13.67
N GLY A 147 -23.29 9.55 -12.40
CA GLY A 147 -23.65 8.69 -11.27
C GLY A 147 -22.59 7.65 -10.89
N VAL A 148 -21.44 7.64 -11.55
CA VAL A 148 -20.32 6.75 -11.20
C VAL A 148 -19.75 7.11 -9.81
N GLU A 149 -19.70 8.38 -9.46
CA GLU A 149 -19.17 8.87 -8.17
C GLU A 149 -19.93 8.26 -6.99
N ASP A 150 -21.26 8.37 -6.99
CA ASP A 150 -22.12 7.82 -5.92
C ASP A 150 -22.02 6.29 -5.84
N ARG A 151 -21.93 5.63 -7.00
CA ARG A 151 -21.82 4.18 -7.09
C ARG A 151 -20.48 3.72 -6.50
N VAL A 152 -19.38 4.33 -6.89
CA VAL A 152 -18.05 3.98 -6.37
C VAL A 152 -17.96 4.31 -4.88
N ALA A 153 -18.45 5.46 -4.44
CA ALA A 153 -18.54 5.79 -3.01
C ALA A 153 -19.28 4.70 -2.22
N GLY A 154 -20.40 4.20 -2.75
CA GLY A 154 -21.13 3.08 -2.15
C GLY A 154 -20.34 1.77 -2.08
N LEU A 155 -19.49 1.48 -3.07
CA LEU A 155 -18.68 0.26 -3.09
C LEU A 155 -17.55 0.28 -2.05
N VAL A 156 -16.87 1.42 -1.90
CA VAL A 156 -15.70 1.53 -1.00
C VAL A 156 -16.10 1.75 0.46
N THR A 157 -17.28 2.35 0.71
CA THR A 157 -17.78 2.60 2.07
C THR A 157 -18.63 1.46 2.64
N ARG A 158 -19.08 0.53 1.80
CA ARG A 158 -19.95 -0.58 2.23
C ARG A 158 -19.25 -1.42 3.30
N ARG A 159 -19.71 -1.30 4.56
CA ARG A 159 -19.42 -2.31 5.57
C ARG A 159 -20.13 -3.59 5.15
N VAL A 160 -19.38 -4.65 4.87
CA VAL A 160 -19.96 -5.99 4.79
C VAL A 160 -20.30 -6.36 6.23
N GLY A 161 -21.60 -6.52 6.50
CA GLY A 161 -22.12 -7.01 7.76
C GLY A 161 -21.70 -8.46 8.02
#